data_ab0591fd4123bda5944dfa4ebfd92051
#
_entry.id   ab0591fd4123bda5944dfa4ebfd92051
#
_cell.length_a   1.000
_cell.length_b   1.000
_cell.length_c   1.000
_cell.angle_alpha   90.00
_cell.angle_beta   90.00
_cell.angle_gamma   90.00
#
_symmetry.space_group_name_H-M   'P 1'
#
loop_
_entity.id
_entity.type
_entity.pdbx_description
1 polymer ?
#
loop_
_entity_poly.entity_id
_entity_poly.type
_entity_poly.pdbx_seq_one_letter_code
_entity_poly.pdbx_strand_id
1 'polypeptide(L)'
;MMAGFSDRDNEFRDLTLVPHPSVTLLLDLGDEPFVIQDDRGSRQHGRVVAGLAPRQVRGCGPTSRMECLQIRLSPMVAHAVLGASAELGGTVVSLDDLWGRESVRLQERLRAAGSWEDRFAIAEAALARRADAGRATDPEVTFSWRRMAASGGLMPVERLAAEAGWSRKRLWSRFRAQVGLTPKRVARLIRFDLAAHRLAAGERAADVAAESGYADQSHLHRDVMTFAGMTPASVALSPFLAVDDVAWPPGPGGSRPAAAAAETT
;
A
#
# COMPACT_ATOMS: atom_id res chain seq x y z
N MET A 1 5.35 -4.99 7.35
CA MET A 1 6.62 -4.98 6.57
C MET A 1 7.20 -3.59 6.60
N MET A 2 8.50 -3.45 6.73
CA MET A 2 9.21 -2.17 6.71
C MET A 2 10.34 -2.23 5.70
N ALA A 3 10.61 -1.12 5.02
CA ALA A 3 11.72 -0.97 4.09
C ALA A 3 12.33 0.43 4.25
N GLY A 4 13.65 0.49 4.25
CA GLY A 4 14.41 1.74 4.23
C GLY A 4 14.91 2.02 2.83
N PHE A 5 14.78 3.25 2.38
CA PHE A 5 15.25 3.70 1.08
C PHE A 5 16.23 4.84 1.25
N SER A 6 17.33 4.78 0.50
CA SER A 6 18.28 5.87 0.40
C SER A 6 18.64 6.04 -1.07
N ASP A 7 18.27 7.18 -1.65
CA ASP A 7 18.58 7.54 -3.04
C ASP A 7 19.58 8.70 -3.05
N ARG A 8 20.72 8.50 -3.70
CA ARG A 8 21.78 9.50 -3.88
C ARG A 8 21.79 10.11 -5.27
N ASP A 9 21.14 9.43 -6.23
CA ASP A 9 21.27 9.74 -7.66
C ASP A 9 20.02 10.42 -8.24
N ASN A 10 19.06 10.79 -7.39
CA ASN A 10 17.80 11.47 -7.76
C ASN A 10 16.90 10.69 -8.73
N GLU A 11 16.92 9.36 -8.69
CA GLU A 11 16.07 8.51 -9.52
C GLU A 11 14.58 8.63 -9.15
N PHE A 12 14.27 9.06 -7.93
CA PHE A 12 12.91 9.16 -7.38
C PHE A 12 12.27 10.55 -7.50
N ARG A 13 12.64 11.34 -8.51
CA ARG A 13 12.15 12.74 -8.65
C ARG A 13 10.67 12.87 -8.98
N ASP A 14 10.10 11.95 -9.76
CA ASP A 14 8.68 11.97 -10.14
C ASP A 14 8.18 10.53 -10.31
N LEU A 15 7.69 9.94 -9.21
CA LEU A 15 7.23 8.57 -9.16
C LEU A 15 5.71 8.52 -9.11
N THR A 16 5.11 7.73 -9.98
CA THR A 16 3.72 7.34 -9.83
C THR A 16 3.64 6.14 -8.88
N LEU A 17 3.00 6.34 -7.72
CA LEU A 17 2.82 5.28 -6.75
C LEU A 17 1.68 4.36 -7.18
N VAL A 18 1.97 3.08 -7.30
CA VAL A 18 0.97 2.07 -7.61
C VAL A 18 0.34 1.57 -6.31
N PRO A 19 -1.00 1.58 -6.21
CA PRO A 19 -1.66 1.21 -4.96
C PRO A 19 -1.60 -0.29 -4.70
N HIS A 20 -1.44 -0.62 -3.44
CA HIS A 20 -1.46 -1.98 -2.91
C HIS A 20 -2.67 -2.26 -2.03
N PRO A 21 -2.96 -3.52 -1.69
CA PRO A 21 -3.93 -3.90 -0.66
C PRO A 21 -3.35 -3.74 0.76
N SER A 22 -2.61 -2.66 0.99
CA SER A 22 -2.03 -2.27 2.30
C SER A 22 -2.15 -0.77 2.51
N VAL A 23 -2.14 -0.34 3.76
CA VAL A 23 -1.97 1.07 4.13
C VAL A 23 -0.48 1.33 4.27
N THR A 24 0.01 2.39 3.63
CA THR A 24 1.44 2.69 3.59
C THR A 24 1.73 3.97 4.35
N LEU A 25 2.63 3.89 5.33
CA LEU A 25 3.22 5.06 5.97
C LEU A 25 4.56 5.34 5.30
N LEU A 26 4.79 6.59 4.97
CA LEU A 26 6.05 7.11 4.44
C LEU A 26 6.57 8.16 5.42
N LEU A 27 7.76 7.94 5.94
CA LEU A 27 8.43 8.81 6.90
C LEU A 27 9.75 9.28 6.30
N ASP A 28 9.81 10.57 6.00
CA ASP A 28 11.02 11.19 5.50
C ASP A 28 12.09 11.29 6.60
N LEU A 29 13.31 10.89 6.26
CA LEU A 29 14.46 10.91 7.15
C LEU A 29 15.58 11.82 6.62
N GLY A 30 15.42 12.35 5.41
CA GLY A 30 16.36 13.28 4.77
C GLY A 30 16.23 14.71 5.29
N ASP A 31 17.08 15.59 4.74
CA ASP A 31 17.11 17.02 5.10
C ASP A 31 15.97 17.80 4.44
N GLU A 32 15.62 17.44 3.20
CA GLU A 32 14.51 18.03 2.45
C GLU A 32 13.35 17.03 2.35
N PRO A 33 12.13 17.41 2.76
CA PRO A 33 11.01 16.50 2.74
C PRO A 33 10.54 16.20 1.31
N PHE A 34 10.24 14.94 1.02
CA PHE A 34 9.51 14.58 -0.19
C PHE A 34 8.06 15.11 -0.13
N VAL A 35 7.46 15.26 -1.30
CA VAL A 35 6.06 15.67 -1.44
C VAL A 35 5.27 14.55 -2.09
N ILE A 36 4.15 14.18 -1.48
CA ILE A 36 3.17 13.26 -2.08
C ILE A 36 1.96 14.07 -2.51
N GLN A 37 1.60 13.98 -3.78
CA GLN A 37 0.45 14.68 -4.35
C GLN A 37 -0.58 13.68 -4.88
N ASP A 38 -1.85 13.90 -4.55
CA ASP A 38 -2.99 13.13 -5.09
C ASP A 38 -3.58 13.76 -6.37
N ASP A 39 -4.54 13.07 -6.99
CA ASP A 39 -5.25 13.52 -8.20
C ASP A 39 -6.11 14.77 -8.02
N ARG A 40 -6.33 15.21 -6.78
CA ARG A 40 -7.07 16.43 -6.43
C ARG A 40 -6.14 17.63 -6.21
N GLY A 41 -4.83 17.41 -6.34
CA GLY A 41 -3.82 18.44 -6.10
C GLY A 41 -3.48 18.65 -4.62
N SER A 42 -4.02 17.85 -3.70
CA SER A 42 -3.63 17.87 -2.29
C SER A 42 -2.18 17.42 -2.14
N ARG A 43 -1.40 18.14 -1.35
CA ARG A 43 0.02 17.88 -1.14
C ARG A 43 0.28 17.56 0.33
N GLN A 44 0.98 16.46 0.56
CA GLN A 44 1.44 16.04 1.88
C GLN A 44 2.97 15.98 1.90
N HIS A 45 3.59 16.34 3.01
CA HIS A 45 5.03 16.48 3.13
C HIS A 45 5.60 15.57 4.22
N GLY A 46 6.65 14.87 3.93
CA GLY A 46 7.55 14.21 4.88
C GLY A 46 6.99 13.07 5.73
N ARG A 47 5.78 13.20 6.28
CA ARG A 47 5.10 12.19 7.11
C ARG A 47 3.73 11.90 6.54
N VAL A 48 3.63 10.87 5.74
CA VAL A 48 2.46 10.63 4.91
C VAL A 48 1.86 9.25 5.16
N VAL A 49 0.53 9.18 5.18
CA VAL A 49 -0.24 7.92 5.18
C VAL A 49 -1.01 7.84 3.88
N ALA A 50 -0.65 6.88 3.04
CA ALA A 50 -1.43 6.49 1.89
C ALA A 50 -2.38 5.35 2.29
N GLY A 51 -3.67 5.61 2.27
CA GLY A 51 -4.71 4.63 2.56
C GLY A 51 -4.84 3.58 1.46
N LEU A 52 -5.84 2.70 1.58
CA LEU A 52 -6.09 1.69 0.55
C LEU A 52 -6.56 2.32 -0.76
N ALA A 53 -5.93 1.94 -1.86
CA ALA A 53 -6.27 2.38 -3.22
C ALA A 53 -6.44 3.91 -3.35
N PRO A 54 -5.45 4.71 -2.93
CA PRO A 54 -5.45 6.13 -3.27
C PRO A 54 -5.43 6.27 -4.80
N ARG A 55 -6.03 7.34 -5.30
CA ARG A 55 -6.10 7.55 -6.76
C ARG A 55 -4.89 8.37 -7.21
N GLN A 56 -4.20 7.89 -8.24
CA GLN A 56 -3.15 8.60 -8.96
C GLN A 56 -2.24 9.44 -8.05
N VAL A 57 -1.50 8.77 -7.19
CA VAL A 57 -0.58 9.41 -6.27
C VAL A 57 0.78 9.58 -6.94
N ARG A 58 1.31 10.79 -6.89
CA ARG A 58 2.66 11.11 -7.35
C ARG A 58 3.55 11.44 -6.17
N GLY A 59 4.75 10.88 -6.16
CA GLY A 59 5.82 11.25 -5.25
C GLY A 59 6.81 12.14 -5.97
N CYS A 60 7.05 13.33 -5.43
CA CYS A 60 8.12 14.22 -5.87
C CYS A 60 9.22 14.20 -4.81
N GLY A 61 10.36 13.65 -5.16
CA GLY A 61 11.53 13.63 -4.29
C GLY A 61 12.17 15.01 -4.16
N PRO A 62 13.02 15.20 -3.13
CA PRO A 62 13.87 16.38 -3.01
C PRO A 62 14.89 16.45 -4.15
N THR A 63 15.50 17.63 -4.32
CA THR A 63 16.62 17.81 -5.26
C THR A 63 17.94 17.29 -4.70
N SER A 64 17.96 17.00 -3.40
CA SER A 64 19.06 16.42 -2.65
C SER A 64 18.84 14.93 -2.37
N ARG A 65 19.69 14.36 -1.54
CA ARG A 65 19.58 12.96 -1.09
C ARG A 65 18.23 12.67 -0.43
N MET A 66 17.49 11.70 -0.96
CA MET A 66 16.28 11.18 -0.32
C MET A 66 16.61 10.04 0.65
N GLU A 67 16.08 10.09 1.85
CA GLU A 67 16.09 8.99 2.79
C GLU A 67 14.70 8.82 3.38
N CYS A 68 14.10 7.64 3.24
CA CYS A 68 12.71 7.39 3.60
C CYS A 68 12.53 6.02 4.26
N LEU A 69 11.73 5.98 5.33
CA LEU A 69 11.22 4.74 5.90
C LEU A 69 9.79 4.50 5.41
N GLN A 70 9.59 3.40 4.70
CA GLN A 70 8.27 2.93 4.28
C GLN A 70 7.80 1.81 5.21
N ILE A 71 6.55 1.92 5.69
CA ILE A 71 5.91 0.90 6.53
C ILE A 71 4.60 0.51 5.89
N ARG A 72 4.44 -0.77 5.55
CA ARG A 72 3.19 -1.32 5.02
C ARG A 72 2.45 -2.08 6.10
N LEU A 73 1.22 -1.67 6.34
CA LEU A 73 0.32 -2.25 7.33
C LEU A 73 -0.82 -2.98 6.62
N SER A 74 -1.15 -4.19 7.11
CA SER A 74 -2.43 -4.76 6.74
C SER A 74 -3.56 -3.83 7.22
N PRO A 75 -4.72 -3.80 6.57
CA PRO A 75 -5.83 -2.94 7.02
C PRO A 75 -6.27 -3.18 8.46
N MET A 76 -6.12 -4.42 8.95
CA MET A 76 -6.44 -4.76 10.35
C MET A 76 -5.48 -4.07 11.31
N VAL A 77 -4.17 -4.14 11.02
CA VAL A 77 -3.15 -3.44 11.82
C VAL A 77 -3.32 -1.93 11.68
N ALA A 78 -3.57 -1.43 10.48
CA ALA A 78 -3.82 -0.01 10.23
C ALA A 78 -5.03 0.51 11.03
N HIS A 79 -6.10 -0.29 11.14
CA HIS A 79 -7.27 0.07 11.95
C HIS A 79 -6.91 0.25 13.43
N ALA A 80 -6.14 -0.67 13.99
CA ALA A 80 -5.69 -0.59 15.38
C ALA A 80 -4.73 0.59 15.61
N VAL A 81 -3.77 0.78 14.71
CA VAL A 81 -2.67 1.74 14.87
C VAL A 81 -3.07 3.17 14.55
N LEU A 82 -3.88 3.37 13.50
CA LEU A 82 -4.23 4.72 12.99
C LEU A 82 -5.58 5.21 13.48
N GLY A 83 -6.49 4.32 13.84
CA GLY A 83 -7.81 4.67 14.39
C GLY A 83 -8.83 5.29 13.42
N ALA A 84 -8.42 5.60 12.18
CA ALA A 84 -9.20 6.40 11.21
C ALA A 84 -9.42 5.65 9.87
N SER A 85 -9.53 4.31 9.89
CA SER A 85 -9.57 3.50 8.67
C SER A 85 -10.70 3.87 7.70
N ALA A 86 -11.88 4.25 8.21
CA ALA A 86 -13.00 4.63 7.35
C ALA A 86 -12.70 5.86 6.47
N GLU A 87 -11.85 6.75 6.95
CA GLU A 87 -11.48 8.01 6.30
C GLU A 87 -10.27 7.86 5.37
N LEU A 88 -9.47 6.82 5.60
CA LEU A 88 -8.25 6.55 4.83
C LEU A 88 -8.51 5.87 3.47
N GLY A 89 -9.71 5.35 3.24
CA GLY A 89 -10.03 4.64 1.99
C GLY A 89 -9.98 5.55 0.77
N GLY A 90 -8.96 5.40 -0.07
CA GLY A 90 -8.80 6.18 -1.30
C GLY A 90 -8.18 7.56 -1.11
N THR A 91 -7.57 7.85 0.04
CA THR A 91 -6.99 9.15 0.37
C THR A 91 -5.52 9.07 0.73
N VAL A 92 -4.85 10.22 0.68
CA VAL A 92 -3.53 10.45 1.24
C VAL A 92 -3.66 11.56 2.28
N VAL A 93 -3.16 11.33 3.49
CA VAL A 93 -3.26 12.28 4.60
C VAL A 93 -1.90 12.46 5.29
N SER A 94 -1.76 13.54 6.05
CA SER A 94 -0.60 13.69 6.94
C SER A 94 -0.70 12.72 8.12
N LEU A 95 0.40 12.11 8.52
CA LEU A 95 0.45 11.36 9.77
C LEU A 95 0.23 12.28 10.99
N ASP A 96 0.51 13.58 10.84
CA ASP A 96 0.29 14.57 11.90
C ASP A 96 -1.19 14.74 12.21
N ASP A 97 -2.08 14.63 11.21
CA ASP A 97 -3.54 14.68 11.42
C ASP A 97 -4.05 13.50 12.25
N LEU A 98 -3.34 12.37 12.23
CA LEU A 98 -3.72 11.14 12.93
C LEU A 98 -3.04 11.00 14.31
N TRP A 99 -1.77 11.39 14.40
CA TRP A 99 -0.94 11.17 15.60
C TRP A 99 -0.51 12.46 16.31
N GLY A 100 -0.77 13.62 15.72
CA GLY A 100 -0.37 14.89 16.26
C GLY A 100 1.14 14.97 16.53
N ARG A 101 1.52 15.47 17.69
CA ARG A 101 2.93 15.61 18.08
C ARG A 101 3.72 14.31 18.19
N GLU A 102 3.03 13.17 18.29
CA GLU A 102 3.72 11.87 18.36
C GLU A 102 4.39 11.51 17.04
N SER A 103 3.81 11.89 15.89
CA SER A 103 4.42 11.71 14.57
C SER A 103 5.75 12.44 14.43
N VAL A 104 5.81 13.69 14.92
CA VAL A 104 7.03 14.51 14.91
C VAL A 104 8.12 13.86 15.78
N ARG A 105 7.78 13.47 17.02
CA ARG A 105 8.72 12.81 17.92
C ARG A 105 9.22 11.48 17.37
N LEU A 106 8.36 10.73 16.69
CA LEU A 106 8.77 9.50 16.04
C LEU A 106 9.81 9.78 14.96
N GLN A 107 9.55 10.75 14.07
CA GLN A 107 10.48 11.11 13.00
C GLN A 107 11.81 11.61 13.54
N GLU A 108 11.81 12.46 14.59
CA GLU A 108 13.02 12.93 15.24
C GLU A 108 13.88 11.78 15.79
N ARG A 109 13.25 10.80 16.45
CA ARG A 109 13.95 9.60 16.93
C ARG A 109 14.51 8.74 15.80
N LEU A 110 13.76 8.59 14.70
CA LEU A 110 14.20 7.84 13.53
C LEU A 110 15.39 8.53 12.83
N ARG A 111 15.39 9.86 12.75
CA ARG A 111 16.51 10.64 12.21
C ARG A 111 17.76 10.55 13.08
N ALA A 112 17.59 10.55 14.39
CA ALA A 112 18.69 10.44 15.35
C ALA A 112 19.30 9.02 15.43
N ALA A 113 18.63 7.99 14.92
CA ALA A 113 19.10 6.61 14.95
C ALA A 113 20.28 6.40 13.99
N GLY A 114 21.31 5.69 14.46
CA GLY A 114 22.56 5.48 13.72
C GLY A 114 22.51 4.38 12.66
N SER A 115 21.50 3.51 12.70
CA SER A 115 21.39 2.37 11.80
C SER A 115 19.93 2.14 11.34
N TRP A 116 19.74 1.41 10.25
CA TRP A 116 18.41 0.97 9.82
C TRP A 116 17.78 0.00 10.81
N GLU A 117 18.55 -0.85 11.45
CA GLU A 117 18.07 -1.78 12.49
C GLU A 117 17.44 -1.01 13.66
N ASP A 118 18.12 0.02 14.17
CA ASP A 118 17.59 0.89 15.23
C ASP A 118 16.32 1.61 14.77
N ARG A 119 16.28 2.11 13.51
CA ARG A 119 15.09 2.76 12.93
C ARG A 119 13.90 1.81 12.88
N PHE A 120 14.10 0.58 12.43
CA PHE A 120 13.05 -0.44 12.42
C PHE A 120 12.56 -0.76 13.82
N ALA A 121 13.46 -0.95 14.80
CA ALA A 121 13.10 -1.21 16.19
C ALA A 121 12.28 -0.05 16.80
N ILE A 122 12.67 1.20 16.54
CA ILE A 122 11.95 2.40 16.98
C ILE A 122 10.54 2.43 16.39
N ALA A 123 10.41 2.17 15.08
CA ALA A 123 9.14 2.15 14.39
C ALA A 123 8.22 1.03 14.91
N GLU A 124 8.75 -0.19 15.07
CA GLU A 124 8.02 -1.34 15.64
C GLU A 124 7.47 -1.04 17.03
N ALA A 125 8.31 -0.50 17.92
CA ALA A 125 7.90 -0.13 19.27
C ALA A 125 6.80 0.95 19.27
N ALA A 126 6.84 1.90 18.34
CA ALA A 126 5.80 2.93 18.20
C ALA A 126 4.48 2.33 17.73
N LEU A 127 4.53 1.45 16.72
CA LEU A 127 3.35 0.76 16.18
C LEU A 127 2.73 -0.19 17.21
N ALA A 128 3.54 -0.94 17.97
CA ALA A 128 3.07 -1.87 19.00
C ALA A 128 2.29 -1.12 20.10
N ARG A 129 2.86 -0.05 20.64
CA ARG A 129 2.16 0.77 21.66
C ARG A 129 0.81 1.29 21.16
N ARG A 130 0.73 1.66 19.89
CA ARG A 130 -0.51 2.14 19.29
C ARG A 130 -1.51 1.02 19.04
N ALA A 131 -1.05 -0.15 18.63
CA ALA A 131 -1.88 -1.33 18.46
C ALA A 131 -2.50 -1.78 19.78
N ASP A 132 -1.74 -1.77 20.88
CA ASP A 132 -2.22 -2.14 22.22
C ASP A 132 -3.28 -1.16 22.75
N ALA A 133 -3.17 0.12 22.41
CA ALA A 133 -4.13 1.16 22.79
C ALA A 133 -5.33 1.26 21.81
N GLY A 134 -5.23 0.62 20.67
CA GLY A 134 -6.17 0.77 19.55
C GLY A 134 -7.39 -0.14 19.65
N ARG A 135 -8.25 -0.02 18.63
CA ARG A 135 -9.47 -0.84 18.51
C ARG A 135 -9.17 -2.12 17.74
N ALA A 136 -9.61 -3.24 18.29
CA ALA A 136 -9.56 -4.51 17.57
C ALA A 136 -10.52 -4.49 16.37
N THR A 137 -10.10 -5.12 15.29
CA THR A 137 -10.97 -5.39 14.14
C THR A 137 -11.91 -6.54 14.47
N ASP A 138 -13.15 -6.50 13.99
CA ASP A 138 -14.08 -7.63 14.12
C ASP A 138 -13.46 -8.90 13.52
N PRO A 139 -13.57 -10.06 14.21
CA PRO A 139 -13.04 -11.33 13.71
C PRO A 139 -13.56 -11.68 12.30
N GLU A 140 -14.83 -11.37 12.01
CA GLU A 140 -15.47 -11.64 10.72
C GLU A 140 -14.95 -10.72 9.60
N VAL A 141 -14.56 -9.48 9.93
CA VAL A 141 -13.89 -8.58 8.99
C VAL A 141 -12.48 -9.09 8.67
N THR A 142 -11.75 -9.52 9.71
CA THR A 142 -10.43 -10.13 9.56
C THR A 142 -10.50 -11.42 8.74
N PHE A 143 -11.49 -12.29 9.04
CA PHE A 143 -11.76 -13.51 8.29
C PHE A 143 -12.03 -13.19 6.81
N SER A 144 -12.94 -12.26 6.54
CA SER A 144 -13.32 -11.87 5.18
C SER A 144 -12.13 -11.32 4.39
N TRP A 145 -11.29 -10.50 5.02
CA TRP A 145 -10.05 -10.01 4.41
C TRP A 145 -9.11 -11.14 4.01
N ARG A 146 -8.82 -12.06 4.94
CA ARG A 146 -7.94 -13.22 4.69
C ARG A 146 -8.47 -14.09 3.55
N ARG A 147 -9.79 -14.32 3.51
CA ARG A 147 -10.42 -15.10 2.43
C ARG A 147 -10.33 -14.41 1.08
N MET A 148 -10.53 -13.09 1.03
CA MET A 148 -10.34 -12.31 -0.20
C MET A 148 -8.88 -12.35 -0.66
N ALA A 149 -7.93 -12.15 0.24
CA ALA A 149 -6.50 -12.21 -0.09
C ALA A 149 -6.11 -13.60 -0.62
N ALA A 150 -6.50 -14.67 0.07
CA ALA A 150 -6.21 -16.06 -0.32
C ALA A 150 -6.85 -16.46 -1.66
N SER A 151 -7.97 -15.84 -2.04
CA SER A 151 -8.64 -16.09 -3.33
C SER A 151 -8.18 -15.17 -4.45
N GLY A 152 -7.17 -14.32 -4.24
CA GLY A 152 -6.76 -13.31 -5.22
C GLY A 152 -7.88 -12.31 -5.57
N GLY A 153 -8.83 -12.06 -4.64
CA GLY A 153 -9.97 -11.19 -4.87
C GLY A 153 -11.07 -11.80 -5.75
N LEU A 154 -11.06 -13.10 -5.96
CA LEU A 154 -12.05 -13.79 -6.83
C LEU A 154 -13.29 -14.26 -6.08
N MET A 155 -13.23 -14.35 -4.74
CA MET A 155 -14.36 -14.83 -3.97
C MET A 155 -15.55 -13.86 -3.99
N PRO A 156 -16.77 -14.32 -4.33
CA PRO A 156 -17.97 -13.48 -4.32
C PRO A 156 -18.27 -12.95 -2.92
N VAL A 157 -18.71 -11.69 -2.83
CA VAL A 157 -19.02 -11.02 -1.55
C VAL A 157 -20.17 -11.74 -0.82
N GLU A 158 -21.11 -12.32 -1.57
CA GLU A 158 -22.22 -13.13 -1.04
C GLU A 158 -21.72 -14.34 -0.27
N ARG A 159 -20.74 -15.02 -0.83
CA ARG A 159 -20.11 -16.19 -0.20
C ARG A 159 -19.32 -15.81 1.05
N LEU A 160 -18.54 -14.69 0.97
CA LEU A 160 -17.83 -14.15 2.13
C LEU A 160 -18.79 -13.83 3.29
N ALA A 161 -19.94 -13.21 2.99
CA ALA A 161 -20.92 -12.87 4.01
C ALA A 161 -21.53 -14.13 4.63
N ALA A 162 -21.87 -15.13 3.82
CA ALA A 162 -22.40 -16.41 4.29
C ALA A 162 -21.40 -17.16 5.17
N GLU A 163 -20.13 -17.26 4.73
CA GLU A 163 -19.06 -17.92 5.50
C GLU A 163 -18.76 -17.19 6.82
N ALA A 164 -18.91 -15.86 6.86
CA ALA A 164 -18.75 -15.04 8.06
C ALA A 164 -20.00 -15.05 8.99
N GLY A 165 -21.09 -15.71 8.60
CA GLY A 165 -22.34 -15.72 9.36
C GLY A 165 -23.07 -14.37 9.39
N TRP A 166 -22.80 -13.47 8.44
CA TRP A 166 -23.38 -12.13 8.36
C TRP A 166 -24.24 -11.92 7.11
N SER A 167 -25.20 -11.00 7.23
CA SER A 167 -25.86 -10.47 6.03
C SER A 167 -24.87 -9.64 5.21
N ARG A 168 -25.08 -9.57 3.88
CA ARG A 168 -24.27 -8.70 2.99
C ARG A 168 -24.22 -7.24 3.46
N LYS A 169 -25.34 -6.71 3.93
CA LYS A 169 -25.44 -5.34 4.45
C LYS A 169 -24.54 -5.13 5.68
N ARG A 170 -24.55 -6.10 6.62
CA ARG A 170 -23.71 -6.04 7.82
C ARG A 170 -22.23 -6.14 7.45
N LEU A 171 -21.84 -7.11 6.62
CA LEU A 171 -20.47 -7.23 6.14
C LEU A 171 -20.01 -5.94 5.45
N TRP A 172 -20.81 -5.39 4.53
CA TRP A 172 -20.48 -4.17 3.79
C TRP A 172 -20.22 -2.99 4.75
N SER A 173 -21.12 -2.78 5.72
CA SER A 173 -21.02 -1.66 6.67
C SER A 173 -19.81 -1.80 7.59
N ARG A 174 -19.65 -2.97 8.23
CA ARG A 174 -18.54 -3.21 9.18
C ARG A 174 -17.19 -3.22 8.49
N PHE A 175 -17.11 -3.86 7.33
CA PHE A 175 -15.90 -3.92 6.53
C PHE A 175 -15.46 -2.50 6.08
N ARG A 176 -16.39 -1.68 5.58
CA ARG A 176 -16.07 -0.30 5.20
C ARG A 176 -15.63 0.54 6.40
N ALA A 177 -16.25 0.38 7.54
CA ALA A 177 -15.90 1.13 8.76
C ALA A 177 -14.48 0.80 9.28
N GLN A 178 -14.02 -0.43 9.09
CA GLN A 178 -12.75 -0.90 9.67
C GLN A 178 -11.61 -1.02 8.65
N VAL A 179 -11.93 -1.15 7.35
CA VAL A 179 -10.96 -1.27 6.26
C VAL A 179 -10.87 0.01 5.42
N GLY A 180 -11.91 0.86 5.45
CA GLY A 180 -11.98 2.09 4.68
C GLY A 180 -12.57 1.93 3.27
N LEU A 181 -12.63 0.72 2.73
CA LEU A 181 -13.18 0.42 1.41
C LEU A 181 -14.28 -0.65 1.50
N THR A 182 -15.13 -0.70 0.49
CA THR A 182 -16.13 -1.78 0.38
C THR A 182 -15.46 -3.11 0.02
N PRO A 183 -16.04 -4.27 0.42
CA PRO A 183 -15.49 -5.59 0.05
C PRO A 183 -15.25 -5.74 -1.46
N LYS A 184 -16.18 -5.28 -2.30
CA LYS A 184 -16.04 -5.34 -3.76
C LYS A 184 -14.84 -4.52 -4.27
N ARG A 185 -14.58 -3.33 -3.69
CA ARG A 185 -13.46 -2.49 -4.12
C ARG A 185 -12.12 -3.08 -3.66
N VAL A 186 -12.08 -3.69 -2.48
CA VAL A 186 -10.90 -4.41 -1.99
C VAL A 186 -10.60 -5.63 -2.85
N ALA A 187 -11.61 -6.43 -3.20
CA ALA A 187 -11.44 -7.58 -4.09
C ALA A 187 -10.86 -7.17 -5.46
N ARG A 188 -11.33 -6.04 -6.02
CA ARG A 188 -10.75 -5.48 -7.25
C ARG A 188 -9.31 -5.01 -7.06
N LEU A 189 -8.99 -4.37 -5.92
CA LEU A 189 -7.64 -3.92 -5.61
C LEU A 189 -6.67 -5.11 -5.49
N ILE A 190 -7.07 -6.19 -4.83
CA ILE A 190 -6.24 -7.41 -4.71
C ILE A 190 -5.99 -8.03 -6.09
N ARG A 191 -7.02 -8.12 -6.95
CA ARG A 191 -6.82 -8.62 -8.32
C ARG A 191 -5.90 -7.73 -9.14
N PHE A 192 -6.08 -6.42 -9.01
CA PHE A 192 -5.22 -5.45 -9.67
C PHE A 192 -3.77 -5.59 -9.21
N ASP A 193 -3.52 -5.72 -7.91
CA ASP A 193 -2.19 -5.90 -7.33
C ASP A 193 -1.47 -7.13 -7.93
N LEU A 194 -2.15 -8.27 -7.96
CA LEU A 194 -1.62 -9.49 -8.58
C LEU A 194 -1.34 -9.31 -10.09
N ALA A 195 -2.26 -8.67 -10.80
CA ALA A 195 -2.08 -8.39 -12.23
C ALA A 195 -0.93 -7.41 -12.49
N ALA A 196 -0.76 -6.40 -11.64
CA ALA A 196 0.33 -5.43 -11.76
C ALA A 196 1.70 -6.09 -11.59
N HIS A 197 1.86 -7.02 -10.65
CA HIS A 197 3.10 -7.81 -10.49
C HIS A 197 3.42 -8.63 -11.74
N ARG A 198 2.43 -9.27 -12.33
CA ARG A 198 2.61 -10.08 -13.54
C ARG A 198 2.94 -9.22 -14.75
N LEU A 199 2.29 -8.06 -14.88
CA LEU A 199 2.62 -7.08 -15.94
C LEU A 199 4.06 -6.58 -15.77
N ALA A 200 4.49 -6.25 -14.54
CA ALA A 200 5.85 -5.83 -14.24
C ALA A 200 6.90 -6.94 -14.51
N ALA A 201 6.50 -8.21 -14.37
CA ALA A 201 7.31 -9.36 -14.78
C ALA A 201 7.39 -9.56 -16.29
N GLY A 202 6.75 -8.70 -17.10
CA GLY A 202 6.78 -8.75 -18.57
C GLY A 202 5.75 -9.68 -19.19
N GLU A 203 4.77 -10.20 -18.42
CA GLU A 203 3.72 -11.05 -18.97
C GLU A 203 2.77 -10.25 -19.88
N ARG A 204 2.26 -10.90 -20.92
CA ARG A 204 1.35 -10.25 -21.87
C ARG A 204 0.02 -9.91 -21.21
N ALA A 205 -0.49 -8.70 -21.45
CA ALA A 205 -1.74 -8.23 -20.83
C ALA A 205 -2.97 -9.13 -21.11
N ALA A 206 -2.99 -9.82 -22.25
CA ALA A 206 -4.05 -10.78 -22.59
C ALA A 206 -4.00 -12.02 -21.67
N ASP A 207 -2.81 -12.55 -21.42
CA ASP A 207 -2.60 -13.74 -20.58
C ASP A 207 -2.86 -13.38 -19.10
N VAL A 208 -2.36 -12.22 -18.66
CA VAL A 208 -2.63 -11.68 -17.32
C VAL A 208 -4.14 -11.51 -17.09
N ALA A 209 -4.88 -11.00 -18.09
CA ALA A 209 -6.33 -10.84 -17.98
C ALA A 209 -7.03 -12.19 -17.80
N ALA A 210 -6.69 -13.17 -18.66
CA ALA A 210 -7.30 -14.50 -18.63
C ALA A 210 -7.07 -15.22 -17.28
N GLU A 211 -5.86 -15.14 -16.74
CA GLU A 211 -5.45 -15.90 -15.55
C GLU A 211 -5.69 -15.16 -14.22
N SER A 212 -5.90 -13.83 -14.26
CA SER A 212 -6.19 -13.02 -13.06
C SER A 212 -7.69 -12.78 -12.83
N GLY A 213 -8.56 -13.53 -13.52
CA GLY A 213 -10.02 -13.47 -13.31
C GLY A 213 -10.68 -12.19 -13.87
N TYR A 214 -10.11 -11.60 -14.92
CA TYR A 214 -10.75 -10.58 -15.72
C TYR A 214 -11.54 -11.23 -16.86
N ALA A 215 -12.67 -10.62 -17.23
CA ALA A 215 -13.47 -11.15 -18.34
C ALA A 215 -12.75 -11.07 -19.68
N ASP A 216 -11.96 -10.00 -19.85
CA ASP A 216 -11.18 -9.71 -21.06
C ASP A 216 -10.07 -8.68 -20.75
N GLN A 217 -9.22 -8.43 -21.75
CA GLN A 217 -8.14 -7.42 -21.64
C GLN A 217 -8.68 -6.00 -21.42
N SER A 218 -9.88 -5.67 -21.94
CA SER A 218 -10.48 -4.35 -21.75
C SER A 218 -10.93 -4.14 -20.30
N HIS A 219 -11.37 -5.21 -19.63
CA HIS A 219 -11.68 -5.18 -18.19
C HIS A 219 -10.41 -4.96 -17.36
N LEU A 220 -9.32 -5.68 -17.66
CA LEU A 220 -8.01 -5.45 -17.03
C LEU A 220 -7.56 -3.99 -17.24
N HIS A 221 -7.62 -3.47 -18.49
CA HIS A 221 -7.23 -2.11 -18.81
C HIS A 221 -7.99 -1.08 -17.97
N ARG A 222 -9.32 -1.23 -17.84
CA ARG A 222 -10.16 -0.34 -17.02
C ARG A 222 -9.76 -0.35 -15.54
N ASP A 223 -9.40 -1.51 -14.98
CA ASP A 223 -8.96 -1.61 -13.59
C ASP A 223 -7.56 -0.98 -13.41
N VAL A 224 -6.62 -1.22 -14.32
CA VAL A 224 -5.29 -0.61 -14.30
C VAL A 224 -5.40 0.92 -14.39
N MET A 225 -6.20 1.45 -15.32
CA MET A 225 -6.46 2.90 -15.41
C MET A 225 -7.13 3.44 -14.15
N THR A 226 -8.02 2.68 -13.51
CA THR A 226 -8.73 3.12 -12.31
C THR A 226 -7.80 3.22 -11.10
N PHE A 227 -6.87 2.27 -10.93
CA PHE A 227 -6.01 2.19 -9.76
C PHE A 227 -4.68 2.90 -9.96
N ALA A 228 -4.03 2.72 -11.10
CA ALA A 228 -2.71 3.28 -11.36
C ALA A 228 -2.71 4.56 -12.20
N GLY A 229 -3.82 4.88 -12.87
CA GLY A 229 -3.90 6.03 -13.77
C GLY A 229 -3.09 5.90 -15.05
N MET A 230 -2.61 4.69 -15.37
CA MET A 230 -1.74 4.41 -16.52
C MET A 230 -2.21 3.16 -17.27
N THR A 231 -1.64 2.91 -18.44
CA THR A 231 -1.95 1.72 -19.23
C THR A 231 -1.24 0.47 -18.68
N PRO A 232 -1.72 -0.77 -18.97
CA PRO A 232 -0.98 -1.98 -18.63
C PRO A 232 0.46 -2.00 -19.14
N ALA A 233 0.70 -1.48 -20.34
CA ALA A 233 2.06 -1.37 -20.90
C ALA A 233 2.93 -0.41 -20.09
N SER A 234 2.38 0.72 -19.62
CA SER A 234 3.12 1.67 -18.78
C SER A 234 3.42 1.10 -17.39
N VAL A 235 2.52 0.27 -16.82
CA VAL A 235 2.78 -0.45 -15.56
C VAL A 235 3.97 -1.40 -15.74
N ALA A 236 4.02 -2.13 -16.85
CA ALA A 236 5.11 -3.06 -17.17
C ALA A 236 6.48 -2.36 -17.29
N LEU A 237 6.50 -1.09 -17.65
CA LEU A 237 7.71 -0.27 -17.82
C LEU A 237 8.02 0.59 -16.58
N SER A 238 7.18 0.54 -15.53
CA SER A 238 7.40 1.37 -14.35
C SER A 238 8.64 0.94 -13.57
N PRO A 239 9.66 1.78 -13.42
CA PRO A 239 10.89 1.43 -12.71
C PRO A 239 10.61 1.07 -11.24
N PHE A 240 9.61 1.68 -10.63
CA PHE A 240 9.22 1.40 -9.25
C PHE A 240 8.71 -0.04 -9.05
N LEU A 241 7.99 -0.59 -10.02
CA LEU A 241 7.51 -1.98 -9.97
C LEU A 241 8.60 -2.98 -10.34
N ALA A 242 9.52 -2.59 -11.22
CA ALA A 242 10.55 -3.49 -11.73
C ALA A 242 11.74 -3.65 -10.76
N VAL A 243 11.98 -2.68 -9.86
CA VAL A 243 13.24 -2.58 -9.11
C VAL A 243 13.09 -2.99 -7.64
N ASP A 244 11.89 -3.02 -7.06
CA ASP A 244 11.77 -3.12 -5.61
C ASP A 244 10.85 -4.24 -5.12
N ASP A 245 11.40 -5.44 -5.04
CA ASP A 245 10.75 -6.62 -4.42
C ASP A 245 10.44 -6.42 -2.92
N VAL A 246 11.14 -5.51 -2.24
CA VAL A 246 10.93 -5.20 -0.82
C VAL A 246 9.76 -4.22 -0.66
N ALA A 247 9.72 -3.17 -1.49
CA ALA A 247 8.62 -2.23 -1.49
C ALA A 247 7.35 -2.83 -2.09
N TRP A 248 7.51 -3.75 -3.05
CA TRP A 248 6.40 -4.46 -3.68
C TRP A 248 6.69 -5.96 -3.81
N PRO A 249 6.62 -6.72 -2.73
CA PRO A 249 6.87 -8.16 -2.81
C PRO A 249 5.78 -8.85 -3.64
N PRO A 250 6.15 -9.85 -4.45
CA PRO A 250 5.18 -10.65 -5.17
C PRO A 250 4.19 -11.29 -4.21
N GLY A 251 2.92 -11.35 -4.60
CA GLY A 251 1.87 -12.00 -3.81
C GLY A 251 2.17 -13.48 -3.54
N PRO A 252 1.48 -14.11 -2.58
CA PRO A 252 1.65 -15.52 -2.28
C PRO A 252 1.34 -16.35 -3.53
N GLY A 253 2.37 -16.97 -4.12
CA GLY A 253 2.29 -17.78 -5.35
C GLY A 253 3.07 -17.23 -6.55
N GLY A 254 3.63 -16.04 -6.47
CA GLY A 254 4.48 -15.48 -7.52
C GLY A 254 5.92 -16.00 -7.42
N SER A 255 6.42 -16.64 -8.47
CA SER A 255 7.84 -16.97 -8.60
C SER A 255 8.64 -15.67 -8.72
N ARG A 256 9.71 -15.53 -7.95
CA ARG A 256 10.65 -14.40 -8.06
C ARG A 256 11.29 -14.42 -9.45
N PRO A 257 11.22 -13.37 -10.27
CA PRO A 257 12.20 -13.19 -11.31
C PRO A 257 13.56 -13.02 -10.64
N ALA A 258 14.61 -13.60 -11.26
CA ALA A 258 15.96 -13.50 -10.74
C ALA A 258 16.39 -12.03 -10.68
N ALA A 259 16.52 -11.51 -9.48
CA ALA A 259 17.02 -10.18 -9.24
C ALA A 259 18.47 -10.09 -9.70
N ALA A 260 18.77 -9.14 -10.57
CA ALA A 260 20.13 -8.66 -10.74
C ALA A 260 20.58 -8.10 -9.38
N ALA A 261 21.60 -8.73 -8.80
CA ALA A 261 22.17 -8.30 -7.53
C ALA A 261 22.72 -6.88 -7.69
N ALA A 262 22.05 -5.91 -7.09
CA ALA A 262 22.66 -4.64 -6.77
C ALA A 262 23.58 -4.90 -5.57
N GLU A 263 24.87 -4.89 -5.81
CA GLU A 263 25.92 -5.03 -4.81
C GLU A 263 25.77 -3.91 -3.77
N THR A 264 25.51 -4.35 -2.55
CA THR A 264 25.62 -3.52 -1.36
C THR A 264 27.10 -3.39 -1.04
N THR A 265 27.66 -2.22 -1.16
CA THR A 265 28.91 -1.84 -0.50
C THR A 265 28.66 -0.59 0.32
#